data_2be17b5c4215bffcfae50202ce116f9b
#
_entry.id   2be17b5c4215bffcfae50202ce116f9b
#
_cell.length_a   1.000
_cell.length_b   1.000
_cell.length_c   1.000
_cell.angle_alpha   90.00
_cell.angle_beta   90.00
_cell.angle_gamma   90.00
#
_symmetry.space_group_name_H-M   'P 1'
#
loop_
_entity.id
_entity.type
_entity.pdbx_description
1 polymer ?
#
loop_
_entity_poly.entity_id
_entity_poly.type
_entity_poly.pdbx_seq_one_letter_code
_entity_poly.pdbx_strand_id
1 'polypeptide(L)'
;MSGSSVDLTKLSKHRAGAQIGETVLLVALIAAVSLGMWLILGRTGERIATQMCVNIAAVVALSVFTGNSGIVSFGHSAFMAIGAYTAGLLTMPATLQKMAVPLLPAFMAGHELSFALALVGVVIVGLAVAFASGLPIARLNGASATIATLGLLIIVHSVLIGAREITRGSQTFYGVPRVTGFWVALAAAIVFAILARLFRESRWGLELRAVRDNESAAEALGINAQRARLVGWTVSGALAAVAGALYGHMLGAFSPHTFYFGLMFAMVAMLIVGGMATVSGAVVGVVVVTILQDTVRQFEGGFAVGGFQMPAVFGLTTVALSVAILLVIWLRPEGLLGRRELRVPGLGGLFAAFGPKAAPAPPVAVREAVPLDVAGISRSFAGLKAVDSATFDVPPATVTGLIGPNGAGKSTLVNLLTGQFRADEGRARFGETDITALSPHAIAKLGLSRTFQNLRLFANLTVFENVLVAALPHAPNRAAARARALREIEALNLGAEAGTFADALPYGARKRLEIARCLAMEPAMILLDEPAAGMNPEETSDLADRLVALTEARGIGLLLIDHDLEFVNRLSSSIVVINRGAVIARGTPEEIRHDDAVIEAYIGRGRKTETKGAMA
;
A
#
# COMPACT_ATOMS: atom_id res chain seq x y z
N MET A 1 -25.84 16.39 25.38
CA MET A 1 -26.33 15.05 24.98
C MET A 1 -25.20 14.06 25.20
N SER A 2 -25.36 13.13 26.14
CA SER A 2 -24.37 12.12 26.52
C SER A 2 -24.13 11.17 25.34
N GLY A 3 -23.06 11.43 24.58
CA GLY A 3 -22.58 10.49 23.57
C GLY A 3 -22.21 9.18 24.24
N SER A 4 -22.86 8.09 23.88
CA SER A 4 -22.50 6.73 24.28
C SER A 4 -21.03 6.51 23.86
N SER A 5 -20.14 6.46 24.85
CA SER A 5 -18.75 6.08 24.62
C SER A 5 -18.74 4.70 23.94
N VAL A 6 -18.40 4.69 22.66
CA VAL A 6 -18.27 3.43 21.91
C VAL A 6 -17.12 2.67 22.55
N ASP A 7 -17.42 1.48 23.10
CA ASP A 7 -16.39 0.62 23.70
C ASP A 7 -15.42 0.15 22.60
N LEU A 8 -14.37 0.93 22.41
CA LEU A 8 -13.33 0.72 21.37
C LEU A 8 -12.61 -0.61 21.57
N THR A 9 -12.63 -1.18 22.79
CA THR A 9 -12.07 -2.51 23.05
C THR A 9 -12.94 -3.59 22.43
N LYS A 10 -14.27 -3.42 22.44
CA LYS A 10 -15.21 -4.29 21.72
C LYS A 10 -15.04 -4.15 20.21
N LEU A 11 -14.90 -2.94 19.69
CA LEU A 11 -14.65 -2.67 18.26
C LEU A 11 -13.38 -3.39 17.77
N SER A 12 -12.34 -3.34 18.57
CA SER A 12 -11.04 -4.00 18.30
C SER A 12 -11.17 -5.52 18.23
N LYS A 13 -11.90 -6.14 19.17
CA LYS A 13 -12.16 -7.59 19.21
C LYS A 13 -13.07 -8.03 18.07
N HIS A 14 -14.13 -7.29 17.80
CA HIS A 14 -15.03 -7.57 16.68
C HIS A 14 -14.32 -7.54 15.33
N ARG A 15 -13.37 -6.61 15.13
CA ARG A 15 -12.61 -6.53 13.90
C ARG A 15 -11.66 -7.71 13.72
N ALA A 16 -10.94 -8.11 14.76
CA ALA A 16 -10.07 -9.29 14.70
C ALA A 16 -10.89 -10.57 14.44
N GLY A 17 -12.04 -10.71 15.12
CA GLY A 17 -12.97 -11.80 14.85
C GLY A 17 -13.53 -11.79 13.43
N ALA A 18 -13.81 -10.60 12.88
CA ALA A 18 -14.24 -10.45 11.49
C ALA A 18 -13.15 -10.92 10.51
N GLN A 19 -11.88 -10.57 10.73
CA GLN A 19 -10.75 -11.00 9.90
C GLN A 19 -10.58 -12.53 9.90
N ILE A 20 -10.72 -13.16 11.07
CA ILE A 20 -10.69 -14.63 11.19
C ILE A 20 -11.89 -15.23 10.46
N GLY A 21 -13.10 -14.71 10.69
CA GLY A 21 -14.32 -15.16 10.03
C GLY A 21 -14.26 -15.05 8.50
N GLU A 22 -13.72 -13.94 7.96
CA GLU A 22 -13.49 -13.73 6.54
C GLU A 22 -12.50 -14.76 5.97
N THR A 23 -11.43 -15.08 6.71
CA THR A 23 -10.44 -16.08 6.30
C THR A 23 -11.04 -17.49 6.30
N VAL A 24 -11.80 -17.85 7.34
CA VAL A 24 -12.51 -19.13 7.41
C VAL A 24 -13.51 -19.27 6.27
N LEU A 25 -14.27 -18.22 5.99
CA LEU A 25 -15.22 -18.20 4.87
C LEU A 25 -14.52 -18.41 3.52
N LEU A 26 -13.39 -17.75 3.33
CA LEU A 26 -12.59 -17.90 2.10
C LEU A 26 -12.08 -19.34 1.94
N VAL A 27 -11.53 -19.93 3.00
CA VAL A 27 -11.08 -21.33 3.02
C VAL A 27 -12.24 -22.28 2.75
N ALA A 28 -13.40 -22.06 3.37
CA ALA A 28 -14.60 -22.84 3.15
C ALA A 28 -15.08 -22.74 1.69
N LEU A 29 -15.04 -21.56 1.08
CA LEU A 29 -15.37 -21.34 -0.33
C LEU A 29 -14.45 -22.13 -1.26
N ILE A 30 -13.12 -22.04 -1.04
CA ILE A 30 -12.13 -22.80 -1.85
C ILE A 30 -12.41 -24.29 -1.74
N ALA A 31 -12.60 -24.82 -0.52
CA ALA A 31 -12.85 -26.22 -0.29
C ALA A 31 -14.20 -26.66 -0.91
N ALA A 32 -15.27 -25.90 -0.68
CA ALA A 32 -16.61 -26.25 -1.18
C ALA A 32 -16.68 -26.29 -2.70
N VAL A 33 -16.09 -25.29 -3.39
CA VAL A 33 -16.08 -25.25 -4.86
C VAL A 33 -15.22 -26.36 -5.43
N SER A 34 -14.02 -26.58 -4.87
CA SER A 34 -13.10 -27.61 -5.38
C SER A 34 -13.64 -29.03 -5.16
N LEU A 35 -14.17 -29.32 -3.97
CA LEU A 35 -14.81 -30.61 -3.65
C LEU A 35 -16.11 -30.81 -4.45
N GLY A 36 -16.91 -29.76 -4.61
CA GLY A 36 -18.12 -29.79 -5.41
C GLY A 36 -17.84 -30.16 -6.86
N MET A 37 -16.82 -29.54 -7.49
CA MET A 37 -16.39 -29.89 -8.84
C MET A 37 -15.92 -31.35 -8.93
N TRP A 38 -15.13 -31.80 -7.98
CA TRP A 38 -14.65 -33.20 -7.93
C TRP A 38 -15.79 -34.20 -7.80
N LEU A 39 -16.74 -33.96 -6.91
CA LEU A 39 -17.88 -34.86 -6.64
C LEU A 39 -18.89 -34.90 -7.79
N ILE A 40 -19.18 -33.74 -8.42
CA ILE A 40 -20.20 -33.63 -9.46
C ILE A 40 -19.68 -34.13 -10.83
N LEU A 41 -18.45 -33.76 -11.20
CA LEU A 41 -17.88 -34.03 -12.54
C LEU A 41 -16.88 -35.19 -12.55
N GLY A 42 -16.68 -35.90 -11.41
CA GLY A 42 -15.81 -37.06 -11.29
C GLY A 42 -14.35 -36.77 -11.74
N ARG A 43 -13.73 -37.61 -12.55
CA ARG A 43 -12.33 -37.46 -12.98
C ARG A 43 -12.05 -36.16 -13.75
N THR A 44 -13.02 -35.69 -14.53
CA THR A 44 -12.89 -34.39 -15.23
C THR A 44 -12.90 -33.24 -14.23
N GLY A 45 -13.80 -33.30 -13.25
CA GLY A 45 -13.87 -32.32 -12.19
C GLY A 45 -12.61 -32.29 -11.31
N GLU A 46 -12.03 -33.46 -11.02
CA GLU A 46 -10.75 -33.55 -10.30
C GLU A 46 -9.64 -32.79 -11.01
N ARG A 47 -9.52 -32.98 -12.33
CA ARG A 47 -8.51 -32.28 -13.15
C ARG A 47 -8.74 -30.77 -13.15
N ILE A 48 -9.99 -30.33 -13.37
CA ILE A 48 -10.35 -28.89 -13.39
C ILE A 48 -10.12 -28.27 -12.02
N ALA A 49 -10.56 -28.92 -10.96
CA ALA A 49 -10.36 -28.44 -9.58
C ALA A 49 -8.88 -28.37 -9.20
N THR A 50 -8.05 -29.35 -9.60
CA THR A 50 -6.60 -29.31 -9.39
C THR A 50 -5.97 -28.10 -10.08
N GLN A 51 -6.29 -27.88 -11.37
CA GLN A 51 -5.84 -26.71 -12.14
C GLN A 51 -6.29 -25.41 -11.49
N MET A 52 -7.57 -25.33 -11.07
CA MET A 52 -8.14 -24.17 -10.39
C MET A 52 -7.40 -23.86 -9.08
N CYS A 53 -7.12 -24.88 -8.25
CA CYS A 53 -6.40 -24.70 -6.99
C CYS A 53 -4.97 -24.20 -7.22
N VAL A 54 -4.25 -24.71 -8.22
CA VAL A 54 -2.91 -24.23 -8.58
C VAL A 54 -2.98 -22.78 -9.12
N ASN A 55 -3.99 -22.46 -9.93
CA ASN A 55 -4.22 -21.08 -10.38
C ASN A 55 -4.56 -20.16 -9.21
N ILE A 56 -5.34 -20.61 -8.21
CA ILE A 56 -5.58 -19.84 -6.96
C ILE A 56 -4.26 -19.51 -6.29
N ALA A 57 -3.37 -20.51 -6.10
CA ALA A 57 -2.06 -20.25 -5.50
C ALA A 57 -1.26 -19.22 -6.31
N ALA A 58 -1.24 -19.31 -7.63
CA ALA A 58 -0.52 -18.39 -8.51
C ALA A 58 -1.09 -16.95 -8.48
N VAL A 59 -2.42 -16.81 -8.60
CA VAL A 59 -3.08 -15.48 -8.63
C VAL A 59 -3.09 -14.84 -7.25
N VAL A 60 -3.24 -15.62 -6.19
CA VAL A 60 -3.11 -15.13 -4.81
C VAL A 60 -1.67 -14.69 -4.53
N ALA A 61 -0.64 -15.42 -5.00
CA ALA A 61 0.74 -14.95 -4.93
C ALA A 61 0.93 -13.61 -5.64
N LEU A 62 0.41 -13.45 -6.86
CA LEU A 62 0.41 -12.18 -7.60
C LEU A 62 -0.30 -11.06 -6.81
N SER A 63 -1.43 -11.36 -6.17
CA SER A 63 -2.22 -10.38 -5.41
C SER A 63 -1.49 -9.82 -4.19
N VAL A 64 -0.54 -10.56 -3.61
CA VAL A 64 0.29 -10.09 -2.47
C VAL A 64 1.05 -8.82 -2.83
N PHE A 65 1.60 -8.71 -4.03
CA PHE A 65 2.24 -7.47 -4.50
C PHE A 65 1.24 -6.56 -5.22
N THR A 66 0.65 -7.02 -6.31
CA THR A 66 -0.22 -6.18 -7.17
C THR A 66 -1.42 -5.63 -6.40
N GLY A 67 -2.08 -6.44 -5.59
CA GLY A 67 -3.24 -6.03 -4.80
C GLY A 67 -2.93 -5.00 -3.72
N ASN A 68 -1.78 -5.09 -3.09
CA ASN A 68 -1.41 -4.17 -2.01
C ASN A 68 -0.63 -2.94 -2.51
N SER A 69 0.16 -3.05 -3.61
CA SER A 69 0.93 -1.92 -4.15
C SER A 69 0.17 -1.10 -5.20
N GLY A 70 -0.88 -1.68 -5.82
CA GLY A 70 -1.56 -1.07 -6.97
C GLY A 70 -0.77 -1.15 -8.28
N ILE A 71 0.45 -1.70 -8.27
CA ILE A 71 1.28 -1.88 -9.46
C ILE A 71 0.94 -3.21 -10.09
N VAL A 72 0.38 -3.21 -11.30
CA VAL A 72 0.12 -4.42 -12.05
C VAL A 72 1.45 -5.04 -12.48
N SER A 73 1.72 -6.26 -12.00
CA SER A 73 2.97 -6.95 -12.32
C SER A 73 2.75 -8.00 -13.40
N PHE A 74 3.56 -7.91 -14.44
CA PHE A 74 3.69 -8.91 -15.50
C PHE A 74 4.86 -9.88 -15.28
N GLY A 75 5.62 -9.73 -14.19
CA GLY A 75 6.81 -10.53 -13.91
C GLY A 75 6.56 -11.82 -13.12
N HIS A 76 5.36 -12.06 -12.57
CA HIS A 76 5.14 -13.18 -11.66
C HIS A 76 5.21 -14.55 -12.32
N SER A 77 4.83 -14.66 -13.60
CA SER A 77 5.02 -15.91 -14.37
C SER A 77 6.50 -16.26 -14.58
N ALA A 78 7.42 -15.27 -14.56
CA ALA A 78 8.86 -15.53 -14.55
C ALA A 78 9.30 -16.25 -13.28
N PHE A 79 8.81 -15.83 -12.10
CA PHE A 79 9.08 -16.54 -10.85
C PHE A 79 8.48 -17.96 -10.86
N MET A 80 7.30 -18.12 -11.44
CA MET A 80 6.71 -19.46 -11.63
C MET A 80 7.60 -20.34 -12.50
N ALA A 81 8.16 -19.82 -13.59
CA ALA A 81 9.12 -20.54 -14.42
C ALA A 81 10.35 -20.96 -13.61
N ILE A 82 10.98 -20.01 -12.90
CA ILE A 82 12.14 -20.29 -12.05
C ILE A 82 11.82 -21.40 -11.04
N GLY A 83 10.68 -21.31 -10.37
CA GLY A 83 10.25 -22.30 -9.40
C GLY A 83 10.00 -23.68 -10.01
N ALA A 84 9.35 -23.75 -11.18
CA ALA A 84 9.08 -25.00 -11.89
C ALA A 84 10.37 -25.68 -12.34
N TYR A 85 11.31 -24.94 -12.94
CA TYR A 85 12.61 -25.49 -13.35
C TYR A 85 13.46 -25.90 -12.16
N THR A 86 13.53 -25.08 -11.10
CA THR A 86 14.28 -25.42 -9.89
C THR A 86 13.74 -26.71 -9.24
N ALA A 87 12.43 -26.80 -9.04
CA ALA A 87 11.81 -27.99 -8.46
C ALA A 87 11.98 -29.20 -9.38
N GLY A 88 11.75 -29.03 -10.69
CA GLY A 88 11.89 -30.08 -11.67
C GLY A 88 13.30 -30.66 -11.71
N LEU A 89 14.33 -29.83 -11.68
CA LEU A 89 15.73 -30.25 -11.62
C LEU A 89 16.06 -31.03 -10.35
N LEU A 90 15.53 -30.59 -9.20
CA LEU A 90 15.82 -31.20 -7.90
C LEU A 90 15.06 -32.52 -7.66
N THR A 91 13.91 -32.72 -8.32
CA THR A 91 13.06 -33.91 -8.11
C THR A 91 13.12 -34.91 -9.25
N MET A 92 13.80 -34.56 -10.36
CA MET A 92 13.92 -35.45 -11.52
C MET A 92 14.72 -36.69 -11.14
N PRO A 93 14.26 -37.91 -11.49
CA PRO A 93 15.02 -39.15 -11.26
C PRO A 93 16.43 -39.10 -11.84
N ALA A 94 17.42 -39.55 -11.07
CA ALA A 94 18.84 -39.49 -11.44
C ALA A 94 19.18 -40.12 -12.80
N THR A 95 18.44 -41.15 -13.19
CA THR A 95 18.57 -41.79 -14.52
C THR A 95 18.13 -40.88 -15.65
N LEU A 96 17.05 -40.10 -15.44
CA LEU A 96 16.52 -39.15 -16.43
C LEU A 96 17.35 -37.88 -16.48
N GLN A 97 17.98 -37.46 -15.35
CA GLN A 97 18.86 -36.27 -15.31
C GLN A 97 20.02 -36.40 -16.29
N LYS A 98 20.68 -37.57 -16.36
CA LYS A 98 21.80 -37.83 -17.27
C LYS A 98 21.38 -37.76 -18.74
N MET A 99 20.14 -38.11 -19.06
CA MET A 99 19.62 -38.09 -20.44
C MET A 99 19.03 -36.74 -20.83
N ALA A 100 18.31 -36.09 -19.90
CA ALA A 100 17.60 -34.86 -20.18
C ALA A 100 18.51 -33.62 -20.06
N VAL A 101 19.43 -33.61 -19.09
CA VAL A 101 20.29 -32.46 -18.71
C VAL A 101 21.71 -32.94 -18.41
N PRO A 102 22.47 -33.40 -19.44
CA PRO A 102 23.77 -34.05 -19.24
C PRO A 102 24.85 -33.13 -18.63
N LEU A 103 24.69 -31.82 -18.76
CA LEU A 103 25.63 -30.80 -18.24
C LEU A 103 25.22 -30.22 -16.89
N LEU A 104 24.32 -30.88 -16.18
CA LEU A 104 23.92 -30.45 -14.83
C LEU A 104 25.14 -30.39 -13.90
N PRO A 105 25.31 -29.34 -13.09
CA PRO A 105 26.43 -29.20 -12.15
C PRO A 105 26.55 -30.43 -11.26
N ALA A 106 27.81 -30.89 -11.01
CA ALA A 106 28.09 -32.14 -10.31
C ALA A 106 27.48 -32.23 -8.90
N PHE A 107 27.28 -31.08 -8.22
CA PHE A 107 26.64 -31.03 -6.90
C PHE A 107 25.13 -31.27 -6.96
N MET A 108 24.50 -31.14 -8.13
CA MET A 108 23.07 -31.43 -8.36
C MET A 108 22.86 -32.74 -9.10
N ALA A 109 23.88 -33.21 -9.84
CA ALA A 109 23.78 -34.39 -10.67
C ALA A 109 23.70 -35.68 -9.84
N GLY A 110 22.77 -36.56 -10.17
CA GLY A 110 22.58 -37.84 -9.52
C GLY A 110 21.85 -37.79 -8.17
N HIS A 111 21.43 -36.64 -7.72
CA HIS A 111 20.61 -36.48 -6.52
C HIS A 111 19.13 -36.31 -6.89
N GLU A 112 18.29 -37.13 -6.27
CA GLU A 112 16.83 -37.02 -6.36
C GLU A 112 16.31 -36.61 -4.97
N LEU A 113 15.80 -35.38 -4.89
CA LEU A 113 15.24 -34.87 -3.64
C LEU A 113 13.74 -35.14 -3.58
N SER A 114 13.22 -35.35 -2.37
CA SER A 114 11.79 -35.35 -2.17
C SER A 114 11.20 -33.98 -2.52
N PHE A 115 9.95 -33.96 -2.98
CA PHE A 115 9.27 -32.72 -3.37
C PHE A 115 9.25 -31.66 -2.24
N ALA A 116 9.09 -32.10 -0.97
CA ALA A 116 9.12 -31.19 0.19
C ALA A 116 10.49 -30.51 0.35
N LEU A 117 11.59 -31.25 0.15
CA LEU A 117 12.94 -30.70 0.22
C LEU A 117 13.23 -29.77 -0.97
N ALA A 118 12.75 -30.16 -2.17
CA ALA A 118 12.86 -29.32 -3.36
C ALA A 118 12.11 -27.99 -3.21
N LEU A 119 10.97 -27.96 -2.51
CA LEU A 119 10.26 -26.71 -2.20
C LEU A 119 11.10 -25.75 -1.33
N VAL A 120 11.91 -26.27 -0.42
CA VAL A 120 12.85 -25.42 0.35
C VAL A 120 13.86 -24.74 -0.58
N GLY A 121 14.43 -25.51 -1.53
CA GLY A 121 15.29 -24.95 -2.57
C GLY A 121 14.59 -23.89 -3.44
N VAL A 122 13.34 -24.15 -3.82
CA VAL A 122 12.51 -23.18 -4.59
C VAL A 122 12.29 -21.88 -3.79
N VAL A 123 11.99 -21.97 -2.50
CA VAL A 123 11.83 -20.78 -1.64
C VAL A 123 13.12 -19.98 -1.57
N ILE A 124 14.28 -20.64 -1.38
CA ILE A 124 15.57 -19.96 -1.32
C ILE A 124 15.88 -19.25 -2.64
N VAL A 125 15.78 -19.96 -3.76
CA VAL A 125 16.03 -19.37 -5.10
C VAL A 125 15.00 -18.27 -5.42
N GLY A 126 13.72 -18.53 -5.12
CA GLY A 126 12.65 -17.56 -5.31
C GLY A 126 12.87 -16.27 -4.52
N LEU A 127 13.24 -16.37 -3.23
CA LEU A 127 13.58 -15.22 -2.40
C LEU A 127 14.80 -14.46 -2.95
N ALA A 128 15.87 -15.19 -3.33
CA ALA A 128 17.09 -14.56 -3.84
C ALA A 128 16.84 -13.78 -5.14
N VAL A 129 16.14 -14.38 -6.11
CA VAL A 129 15.84 -13.73 -7.39
C VAL A 129 14.82 -12.59 -7.21
N ALA A 130 13.80 -12.79 -6.36
CA ALA A 130 12.83 -11.75 -6.08
C ALA A 130 13.45 -10.56 -5.35
N PHE A 131 14.35 -10.79 -4.38
CA PHE A 131 15.08 -9.73 -3.71
C PHE A 131 15.98 -8.96 -4.69
N ALA A 132 16.79 -9.67 -5.48
CA ALA A 132 17.71 -9.05 -6.44
C ALA A 132 16.96 -8.22 -7.50
N SER A 133 15.89 -8.77 -8.10
CA SER A 133 15.05 -8.02 -9.07
C SER A 133 14.22 -6.92 -8.40
N GLY A 134 13.90 -7.09 -7.13
CA GLY A 134 13.14 -6.11 -6.34
C GLY A 134 13.89 -4.82 -6.05
N LEU A 135 15.22 -4.85 -5.96
CA LEU A 135 16.03 -3.66 -5.68
C LEU A 135 15.82 -2.53 -6.71
N PRO A 136 15.88 -2.76 -8.03
CA PRO A 136 15.55 -1.74 -9.02
C PRO A 136 14.02 -1.47 -9.10
N ILE A 137 13.16 -2.50 -9.04
CA ILE A 137 11.71 -2.37 -9.23
C ILE A 137 11.09 -1.54 -8.10
N ALA A 138 11.54 -1.71 -6.85
CA ALA A 138 11.02 -0.97 -5.70
C ALA A 138 11.22 0.56 -5.78
N ARG A 139 12.15 1.02 -6.62
CA ARG A 139 12.41 2.46 -6.87
C ARG A 139 11.50 3.06 -7.93
N LEU A 140 10.77 2.23 -8.66
CA LEU A 140 9.90 2.64 -9.75
C LEU A 140 8.45 2.74 -9.28
N ASN A 141 7.68 3.61 -9.93
CA ASN A 141 6.28 3.86 -9.63
C ASN A 141 5.40 3.66 -10.88
N GLY A 142 4.13 3.31 -10.65
CA GLY A 142 3.11 3.27 -11.70
C GLY A 142 3.51 2.48 -12.93
N ALA A 143 3.34 3.07 -14.10
CA ALA A 143 3.59 2.43 -15.40
C ALA A 143 5.05 1.99 -15.60
N SER A 144 6.02 2.75 -15.09
CA SER A 144 7.45 2.38 -15.20
C SER A 144 7.76 1.08 -14.48
N ALA A 145 7.17 0.85 -13.30
CA ALA A 145 7.31 -0.40 -12.57
C ALA A 145 6.65 -1.57 -13.33
N THR A 146 5.47 -1.34 -13.90
CA THR A 146 4.75 -2.34 -14.71
C THR A 146 5.59 -2.78 -15.91
N ILE A 147 6.18 -1.82 -16.66
CA ILE A 147 7.04 -2.10 -17.82
C ILE A 147 8.32 -2.85 -17.37
N ALA A 148 8.92 -2.47 -16.25
CA ALA A 148 10.10 -3.16 -15.73
C ALA A 148 9.81 -4.62 -15.37
N THR A 149 8.61 -4.91 -14.81
CA THR A 149 8.21 -6.30 -14.50
C THR A 149 7.97 -7.13 -15.77
N LEU A 150 7.47 -6.50 -16.86
CA LEU A 150 7.36 -7.14 -18.17
C LEU A 150 8.76 -7.44 -18.74
N GLY A 151 9.70 -6.50 -18.62
CA GLY A 151 11.10 -6.72 -19.00
C GLY A 151 11.73 -7.90 -18.25
N LEU A 152 11.43 -8.05 -16.95
CA LEU A 152 11.89 -9.21 -16.17
C LEU A 152 11.36 -10.54 -16.76
N LEU A 153 10.08 -10.60 -17.16
CA LEU A 153 9.52 -11.79 -17.81
C LEU A 153 10.28 -12.14 -19.07
N ILE A 154 10.54 -11.15 -19.93
CA ILE A 154 11.24 -11.35 -21.19
C ILE A 154 12.68 -11.82 -20.95
N ILE A 155 13.38 -11.22 -19.98
CA ILE A 155 14.75 -11.60 -19.61
C ILE A 155 14.78 -13.05 -19.13
N VAL A 156 13.94 -13.43 -18.17
CA VAL A 156 13.91 -14.79 -17.62
C VAL A 156 13.55 -15.81 -18.71
N HIS A 157 12.57 -15.49 -19.57
CA HIS A 157 12.21 -16.35 -20.70
C HIS A 157 13.39 -16.55 -21.65
N SER A 158 14.11 -15.49 -22.01
CA SER A 158 15.29 -15.54 -22.88
C SER A 158 16.44 -16.33 -22.25
N VAL A 159 16.67 -16.15 -20.95
CA VAL A 159 17.67 -16.91 -20.20
C VAL A 159 17.34 -18.41 -20.19
N LEU A 160 16.07 -18.77 -19.95
CA LEU A 160 15.64 -20.16 -19.96
C LEU A 160 15.77 -20.80 -21.36
N ILE A 161 15.52 -20.05 -22.43
CA ILE A 161 15.75 -20.55 -23.81
C ILE A 161 17.25 -20.67 -24.10
N GLY A 162 18.07 -19.74 -23.63
CA GLY A 162 19.51 -19.73 -23.84
C GLY A 162 20.26 -20.82 -23.08
N ALA A 163 19.82 -21.14 -21.88
CA ALA A 163 20.44 -22.14 -20.98
C ALA A 163 20.10 -23.60 -21.39
N ARG A 164 20.29 -23.95 -22.66
CA ARG A 164 19.89 -25.24 -23.25
C ARG A 164 20.40 -26.45 -22.48
N GLU A 165 21.57 -26.35 -21.91
CA GLU A 165 22.26 -27.40 -21.19
C GLU A 165 21.59 -27.79 -19.86
N ILE A 166 20.85 -26.86 -19.26
CA ILE A 166 20.17 -27.03 -17.97
C ILE A 166 18.65 -27.11 -18.13
N THR A 167 18.09 -26.29 -19.02
CA THR A 167 16.64 -26.13 -19.19
C THR A 167 16.09 -26.84 -20.42
N ARG A 168 16.94 -27.36 -21.30
CA ARG A 168 16.64 -27.86 -22.65
C ARG A 168 16.21 -26.75 -23.64
N GLY A 169 16.38 -25.50 -23.29
CA GLY A 169 16.04 -24.38 -24.16
C GLY A 169 14.54 -24.29 -24.49
N SER A 170 14.21 -24.17 -25.78
CA SER A 170 12.82 -24.15 -26.26
C SER A 170 12.12 -25.50 -26.26
N GLN A 171 12.88 -26.61 -26.09
CA GLN A 171 12.32 -27.96 -26.07
C GLN A 171 11.55 -28.22 -24.77
N THR A 172 10.70 -29.27 -24.82
CA THR A 172 9.97 -29.72 -23.64
C THR A 172 10.93 -30.27 -22.57
N PHE A 173 10.89 -29.67 -21.38
CA PHE A 173 11.51 -30.20 -20.16
C PHE A 173 10.58 -31.28 -19.61
N TYR A 174 11.05 -32.53 -19.55
CA TYR A 174 10.27 -33.68 -19.13
C TYR A 174 10.94 -34.46 -18.02
N GLY A 175 10.24 -35.46 -17.46
CA GLY A 175 10.75 -36.30 -16.40
C GLY A 175 10.49 -35.73 -15.00
N VAL A 176 9.64 -34.72 -14.90
CA VAL A 176 9.22 -34.15 -13.60
C VAL A 176 8.15 -35.06 -13.00
N PRO A 177 8.31 -35.55 -11.75
CA PRO A 177 7.29 -36.39 -11.12
C PRO A 177 5.97 -35.64 -10.95
N ARG A 178 4.85 -36.28 -11.25
CA ARG A 178 3.49 -35.71 -11.07
C ARG A 178 3.03 -35.84 -9.62
N VAL A 179 3.57 -35.03 -8.72
CA VAL A 179 3.25 -35.06 -7.28
C VAL A 179 2.06 -34.16 -6.94
N THR A 180 1.80 -33.12 -7.75
CA THR A 180 0.71 -32.18 -7.51
C THR A 180 -0.62 -32.75 -7.97
N GLY A 181 -1.23 -33.62 -7.18
CA GLY A 181 -2.60 -34.06 -7.33
C GLY A 181 -3.59 -33.13 -6.62
N PHE A 182 -4.89 -33.49 -6.66
CA PHE A 182 -5.99 -32.69 -6.12
C PHE A 182 -5.78 -32.23 -4.66
N TRP A 183 -5.42 -33.15 -3.77
CA TRP A 183 -5.26 -32.84 -2.35
C TRP A 183 -4.07 -31.90 -2.07
N VAL A 184 -2.97 -32.09 -2.79
CA VAL A 184 -1.78 -31.20 -2.65
C VAL A 184 -2.13 -29.82 -3.19
N ALA A 185 -2.81 -29.72 -4.32
CA ALA A 185 -3.24 -28.45 -4.90
C ALA A 185 -4.24 -27.71 -4.01
N LEU A 186 -5.24 -28.43 -3.45
CA LEU A 186 -6.22 -27.87 -2.52
C LEU A 186 -5.54 -27.33 -1.24
N ALA A 187 -4.67 -28.12 -0.64
CA ALA A 187 -3.91 -27.71 0.54
C ALA A 187 -3.05 -26.46 0.24
N ALA A 188 -2.38 -26.42 -0.92
CA ALA A 188 -1.60 -25.28 -1.35
C ALA A 188 -2.48 -24.02 -1.54
N ALA A 189 -3.62 -24.13 -2.23
CA ALA A 189 -4.55 -23.02 -2.42
C ALA A 189 -5.01 -22.40 -1.08
N ILE A 190 -5.34 -23.26 -0.10
CA ILE A 190 -5.73 -22.84 1.25
C ILE A 190 -4.57 -22.14 1.96
N VAL A 191 -3.37 -22.74 1.95
CA VAL A 191 -2.18 -22.16 2.60
C VAL A 191 -1.83 -20.80 1.99
N PHE A 192 -1.85 -20.68 0.66
CA PHE A 192 -1.59 -19.42 -0.02
C PHE A 192 -2.63 -18.35 0.32
N ALA A 193 -3.90 -18.69 0.36
CA ALA A 193 -4.96 -17.77 0.75
C ALA A 193 -4.75 -17.26 2.20
N ILE A 194 -4.40 -18.14 3.13
CA ILE A 194 -4.08 -17.77 4.52
C ILE A 194 -2.84 -16.87 4.57
N LEU A 195 -1.75 -17.24 3.88
CA LEU A 195 -0.52 -16.44 3.87
C LEU A 195 -0.74 -15.04 3.27
N ALA A 196 -1.50 -14.93 2.19
CA ALA A 196 -1.85 -13.65 1.60
C ALA A 196 -2.71 -12.78 2.53
N ARG A 197 -3.67 -13.39 3.25
CA ARG A 197 -4.46 -12.69 4.28
C ARG A 197 -3.56 -12.21 5.43
N LEU A 198 -2.68 -13.06 5.93
CA LEU A 198 -1.72 -12.70 6.98
C LEU A 198 -0.79 -11.55 6.53
N PHE A 199 -0.28 -11.61 5.30
CA PHE A 199 0.54 -10.53 4.75
C PHE A 199 -0.25 -9.23 4.64
N ARG A 200 -1.46 -9.28 4.06
CA ARG A 200 -2.33 -8.11 3.88
C ARG A 200 -2.61 -7.39 5.20
N GLU A 201 -2.86 -8.16 6.27
CA GLU A 201 -3.14 -7.65 7.61
C GLU A 201 -1.86 -7.35 8.40
N SER A 202 -0.68 -7.71 7.91
CA SER A 202 0.59 -7.40 8.55
C SER A 202 0.93 -5.92 8.47
N ARG A 203 1.96 -5.50 9.21
CA ARG A 203 2.55 -4.17 9.09
C ARG A 203 2.91 -3.85 7.63
N TRP A 204 3.60 -4.76 6.96
CA TRP A 204 4.08 -4.58 5.59
C TRP A 204 2.95 -4.44 4.57
N GLY A 205 1.90 -5.23 4.70
CA GLY A 205 0.72 -5.13 3.83
C GLY A 205 -0.02 -3.81 4.03
N LEU A 206 -0.14 -3.34 5.28
CA LEU A 206 -0.78 -2.07 5.58
C LEU A 206 0.04 -0.87 5.11
N GLU A 207 1.37 -0.86 5.35
CA GLU A 207 2.29 0.15 4.85
C GLU A 207 2.26 0.21 3.31
N LEU A 208 2.27 -0.95 2.63
CA LEU A 208 2.24 -1.01 1.17
C LEU A 208 0.93 -0.46 0.59
N ARG A 209 -0.22 -0.72 1.23
CA ARG A 209 -1.52 -0.14 0.85
C ARG A 209 -1.56 1.38 1.07
N ALA A 210 -0.95 1.87 2.13
CA ALA A 210 -0.82 3.31 2.35
C ALA A 210 0.03 3.98 1.25
N VAL A 211 1.17 3.38 0.90
CA VAL A 211 2.03 3.83 -0.21
C VAL A 211 1.27 3.81 -1.54
N ARG A 212 0.45 2.78 -1.79
CA ARG A 212 -0.41 2.70 -2.96
C ARG A 212 -1.36 3.88 -3.08
N ASP A 213 -2.01 4.26 -1.97
CA ASP A 213 -3.02 5.32 -1.96
C ASP A 213 -2.38 6.71 -2.08
N ASN A 214 -1.31 6.97 -1.32
CA ASN A 214 -0.54 8.21 -1.41
C ASN A 214 0.88 8.05 -0.85
N GLU A 215 1.87 7.99 -1.72
CA GLU A 215 3.27 7.78 -1.36
C GLU A 215 3.82 8.93 -0.49
N SER A 216 3.60 10.19 -0.90
CA SER A 216 4.10 11.34 -0.16
C SER A 216 3.50 11.44 1.26
N ALA A 217 2.21 11.11 1.41
CA ALA A 217 1.57 11.04 2.73
C ALA A 217 2.12 9.88 3.56
N ALA A 218 2.37 8.72 2.97
CA ALA A 218 2.96 7.57 3.67
C ALA A 218 4.38 7.90 4.16
N GLU A 219 5.19 8.57 3.34
CA GLU A 219 6.54 8.99 3.72
C GLU A 219 6.52 10.03 4.84
N ALA A 220 5.57 10.98 4.83
CA ALA A 220 5.38 11.94 5.91
C ALA A 220 4.95 11.31 7.24
N LEU A 221 4.47 10.06 7.23
CA LEU A 221 4.17 9.25 8.42
C LEU A 221 5.34 8.33 8.84
N GLY A 222 6.52 8.44 8.23
CA GLY A 222 7.69 7.64 8.56
C GLY A 222 7.80 6.29 7.84
N ILE A 223 6.96 6.04 6.83
CA ILE A 223 6.98 4.82 6.03
C ILE A 223 8.00 4.96 4.90
N ASN A 224 8.91 4.01 4.77
CA ASN A 224 9.81 3.95 3.63
C ASN A 224 9.12 3.20 2.47
N ALA A 225 8.70 3.94 1.44
CA ALA A 225 7.96 3.40 0.30
C ALA A 225 8.73 2.33 -0.47
N GLN A 226 10.02 2.54 -0.70
CA GLN A 226 10.88 1.59 -1.40
C GLN A 226 11.02 0.27 -0.63
N ARG A 227 11.20 0.35 0.71
CA ARG A 227 11.28 -0.84 1.56
C ARG A 227 9.96 -1.61 1.58
N ALA A 228 8.83 -0.92 1.67
CA ALA A 228 7.51 -1.56 1.66
C ALA A 228 7.28 -2.32 0.34
N ARG A 229 7.63 -1.70 -0.81
CA ARG A 229 7.56 -2.33 -2.14
C ARG A 229 8.51 -3.52 -2.26
N LEU A 230 9.76 -3.39 -1.79
CA LEU A 230 10.75 -4.46 -1.84
C LEU A 230 10.28 -5.70 -1.07
N VAL A 231 9.77 -5.52 0.14
CA VAL A 231 9.24 -6.63 0.95
C VAL A 231 8.04 -7.28 0.28
N GLY A 232 7.08 -6.49 -0.19
CA GLY A 232 5.91 -7.00 -0.90
C GLY A 232 6.28 -7.79 -2.17
N TRP A 233 7.20 -7.27 -2.96
CA TRP A 233 7.73 -7.92 -4.16
C TRP A 233 8.44 -9.24 -3.84
N THR A 234 9.32 -9.24 -2.85
CA THR A 234 10.12 -10.41 -2.47
C THR A 234 9.23 -11.55 -1.97
N VAL A 235 8.27 -11.25 -1.09
CA VAL A 235 7.32 -12.26 -0.58
C VAL A 235 6.44 -12.80 -1.71
N SER A 236 5.90 -11.92 -2.53
CA SER A 236 5.04 -12.28 -3.67
C SER A 236 5.78 -13.14 -4.70
N GLY A 237 7.03 -12.77 -5.05
CA GLY A 237 7.85 -13.53 -6.00
C GLY A 237 8.24 -14.92 -5.48
N ALA A 238 8.57 -15.03 -4.18
CA ALA A 238 8.85 -16.34 -3.58
C ALA A 238 7.61 -17.25 -3.58
N LEU A 239 6.43 -16.70 -3.24
CA LEU A 239 5.16 -17.45 -3.35
C LEU A 239 4.87 -17.85 -4.80
N ALA A 240 5.10 -16.96 -5.78
CA ALA A 240 4.93 -17.29 -7.19
C ALA A 240 5.87 -18.41 -7.66
N ALA A 241 7.13 -18.43 -7.16
CA ALA A 241 8.04 -19.54 -7.45
C ALA A 241 7.52 -20.88 -6.91
N VAL A 242 6.99 -20.90 -5.68
CA VAL A 242 6.36 -22.12 -5.12
C VAL A 242 5.12 -22.52 -5.92
N ALA A 243 4.27 -21.57 -6.33
CA ALA A 243 3.13 -21.86 -7.21
C ALA A 243 3.58 -22.45 -8.55
N GLY A 244 4.71 -21.96 -9.09
CA GLY A 244 5.33 -22.50 -10.30
C GLY A 244 5.84 -23.94 -10.14
N ALA A 245 6.44 -24.27 -9.00
CA ALA A 245 6.84 -25.63 -8.67
C ALA A 245 5.64 -26.58 -8.65
N LEU A 246 4.54 -26.18 -8.01
CA LEU A 246 3.28 -26.93 -8.01
C LEU A 246 2.73 -27.11 -9.43
N TYR A 247 2.75 -26.04 -10.25
CA TYR A 247 2.28 -26.06 -11.63
C TYR A 247 3.10 -27.01 -12.50
N GLY A 248 4.44 -26.96 -12.41
CA GLY A 248 5.34 -27.87 -13.13
C GLY A 248 5.12 -29.33 -12.77
N HIS A 249 4.94 -29.65 -11.47
CA HIS A 249 4.67 -30.99 -10.96
C HIS A 249 3.23 -31.50 -11.25
N MET A 250 2.31 -30.59 -11.53
CA MET A 250 0.99 -30.95 -12.06
C MET A 250 1.07 -31.36 -13.54
N LEU A 251 1.85 -30.61 -14.34
CA LEU A 251 2.01 -30.89 -15.77
C LEU A 251 2.89 -32.11 -16.05
N GLY A 252 3.99 -32.29 -15.28
CA GLY A 252 4.98 -33.36 -15.48
C GLY A 252 5.95 -33.11 -16.65
N ALA A 253 5.56 -32.25 -17.58
CA ALA A 253 6.39 -31.79 -18.70
C ALA A 253 5.94 -30.40 -19.13
N PHE A 254 6.89 -29.48 -19.37
CA PHE A 254 6.62 -28.09 -19.73
C PHE A 254 7.79 -27.49 -20.53
N SER A 255 7.58 -26.30 -21.09
CA SER A 255 8.62 -25.52 -21.77
C SER A 255 8.62 -24.08 -21.25
N PRO A 256 9.62 -23.25 -21.59
CA PRO A 256 9.62 -21.82 -21.21
C PRO A 256 8.36 -21.10 -21.69
N HIS A 257 7.80 -21.48 -22.85
CA HIS A 257 6.57 -20.91 -23.39
C HIS A 257 5.34 -21.12 -22.49
N THR A 258 5.31 -22.19 -21.70
CA THR A 258 4.24 -22.45 -20.72
C THR A 258 4.09 -21.32 -19.69
N PHE A 259 5.18 -20.65 -19.32
CA PHE A 259 5.24 -19.59 -18.32
C PHE A 259 5.35 -18.19 -18.94
N TYR A 260 5.10 -18.04 -20.22
CA TYR A 260 5.22 -16.78 -20.94
C TYR A 260 3.90 -16.00 -20.96
N PHE A 261 3.66 -15.19 -21.97
CA PHE A 261 2.53 -14.26 -22.03
C PHE A 261 1.17 -14.90 -21.77
N GLY A 262 0.92 -16.12 -22.29
CA GLY A 262 -0.40 -16.77 -22.12
C GLY A 262 -0.78 -16.97 -20.65
N LEU A 263 0.11 -17.53 -19.85
CA LEU A 263 -0.13 -17.74 -18.41
C LEU A 263 -0.20 -16.39 -17.68
N MET A 264 0.70 -15.48 -17.99
CA MET A 264 0.76 -14.18 -17.37
C MET A 264 -0.54 -13.38 -17.56
N PHE A 265 -1.03 -13.29 -18.81
CA PHE A 265 -2.30 -12.60 -19.10
C PHE A 265 -3.49 -13.29 -18.43
N ALA A 266 -3.52 -14.62 -18.40
CA ALA A 266 -4.57 -15.35 -17.69
C ALA A 266 -4.59 -15.02 -16.18
N MET A 267 -3.43 -14.98 -15.52
CA MET A 267 -3.33 -14.64 -14.10
C MET A 267 -3.81 -13.21 -13.83
N VAL A 268 -3.38 -12.25 -14.65
CA VAL A 268 -3.79 -10.83 -14.51
C VAL A 268 -5.29 -10.70 -14.79
N ALA A 269 -5.82 -11.40 -15.80
CA ALA A 269 -7.24 -11.45 -16.11
C ALA A 269 -8.08 -11.95 -14.92
N MET A 270 -7.68 -13.08 -14.33
CA MET A 270 -8.33 -13.66 -13.16
C MET A 270 -8.34 -12.66 -11.99
N LEU A 271 -7.22 -11.96 -11.76
CA LEU A 271 -7.10 -10.98 -10.68
C LEU A 271 -7.98 -9.75 -10.93
N ILE A 272 -8.04 -9.23 -12.17
CA ILE A 272 -8.86 -8.07 -12.53
C ILE A 272 -10.34 -8.41 -12.43
N VAL A 273 -10.77 -9.55 -13.00
CA VAL A 273 -12.17 -10.00 -12.97
C VAL A 273 -12.67 -10.15 -11.54
N GLY A 274 -11.89 -10.78 -10.68
CA GLY A 274 -12.30 -10.95 -9.29
C GLY A 274 -12.24 -9.67 -8.44
N GLY A 275 -11.30 -8.80 -8.74
CA GLY A 275 -11.01 -7.56 -8.01
C GLY A 275 -9.64 -7.58 -7.34
N MET A 276 -8.76 -6.69 -7.78
CA MET A 276 -7.35 -6.64 -7.35
C MET A 276 -7.19 -6.26 -5.87
N ALA A 277 -8.17 -5.57 -5.28
CA ALA A 277 -8.03 -4.96 -3.96
C ALA A 277 -8.12 -5.97 -2.80
N THR A 278 -8.56 -7.20 -3.03
CA THR A 278 -8.87 -8.19 -1.98
C THR A 278 -8.34 -9.58 -2.32
N VAL A 279 -8.02 -10.38 -1.28
CA VAL A 279 -7.63 -11.78 -1.47
C VAL A 279 -8.83 -12.62 -1.90
N SER A 280 -10.00 -12.34 -1.33
CA SER A 280 -11.27 -12.98 -1.76
C SER A 280 -11.57 -12.71 -3.24
N GLY A 281 -11.28 -11.48 -3.72
CA GLY A 281 -11.40 -11.14 -5.13
C GLY A 281 -10.50 -12.00 -6.01
N ALA A 282 -9.24 -12.15 -5.65
CA ALA A 282 -8.30 -13.00 -6.38
C ALA A 282 -8.83 -14.45 -6.52
N VAL A 283 -9.35 -15.02 -5.42
CA VAL A 283 -9.92 -16.38 -5.42
C VAL A 283 -11.18 -16.47 -6.27
N VAL A 284 -12.14 -15.56 -6.10
CA VAL A 284 -13.39 -15.55 -6.88
C VAL A 284 -13.10 -15.35 -8.37
N GLY A 285 -12.14 -14.49 -8.72
CA GLY A 285 -11.73 -14.29 -10.10
C GLY A 285 -11.20 -15.58 -10.76
N VAL A 286 -10.36 -16.34 -10.03
CA VAL A 286 -9.88 -17.63 -10.52
C VAL A 286 -11.06 -18.60 -10.72
N VAL A 287 -11.96 -18.71 -9.74
CA VAL A 287 -13.13 -19.60 -9.84
C VAL A 287 -13.98 -19.26 -11.06
N VAL A 288 -14.37 -17.98 -11.19
CA VAL A 288 -15.23 -17.52 -12.29
C VAL A 288 -14.57 -17.72 -13.64
N VAL A 289 -13.29 -17.34 -13.78
CA VAL A 289 -12.56 -17.48 -15.05
C VAL A 289 -12.32 -18.94 -15.38
N THR A 290 -12.03 -19.81 -14.40
CA THR A 290 -11.84 -21.24 -14.64
C THR A 290 -13.14 -21.89 -15.14
N ILE A 291 -14.27 -21.58 -14.51
CA ILE A 291 -15.58 -22.08 -14.95
C ILE A 291 -15.90 -21.58 -16.37
N LEU A 292 -15.67 -20.29 -16.63
CA LEU A 292 -15.88 -19.70 -17.95
C LEU A 292 -15.00 -20.38 -19.01
N GLN A 293 -13.71 -20.56 -18.73
CA GLN A 293 -12.77 -21.19 -19.66
C GLN A 293 -13.15 -22.65 -19.97
N ASP A 294 -13.52 -23.41 -18.93
CA ASP A 294 -13.89 -24.80 -19.13
C ASP A 294 -15.21 -24.95 -19.92
N THR A 295 -16.20 -24.09 -19.58
CA THR A 295 -17.48 -24.05 -20.31
C THR A 295 -17.26 -23.68 -21.77
N VAL A 296 -16.52 -22.62 -22.08
CA VAL A 296 -16.26 -22.19 -23.46
C VAL A 296 -15.44 -23.21 -24.23
N ARG A 297 -14.48 -23.89 -23.58
CA ARG A 297 -13.66 -24.94 -24.18
C ARG A 297 -14.47 -26.11 -24.67
N GLN A 298 -15.59 -26.45 -24.03
CA GLN A 298 -16.51 -27.50 -24.50
C GLN A 298 -17.18 -27.10 -25.80
N PHE A 299 -17.49 -25.82 -25.99
CA PHE A 299 -18.04 -25.30 -27.26
C PHE A 299 -16.98 -25.14 -28.35
N GLU A 300 -15.72 -24.85 -27.98
CA GLU A 300 -14.59 -24.68 -28.90
C GLU A 300 -14.28 -25.97 -29.69
N GLY A 301 -14.48 -27.12 -29.05
CA GLY A 301 -14.27 -28.44 -29.67
C GLY A 301 -15.33 -28.84 -30.72
N GLY A 302 -16.38 -28.02 -30.89
CA GLY A 302 -17.56 -28.35 -31.67
C GLY A 302 -18.52 -29.25 -30.90
N PHE A 303 -19.82 -29.12 -31.15
CA PHE A 303 -20.84 -29.94 -30.51
C PHE A 303 -22.00 -30.22 -31.48
N ALA A 304 -22.66 -31.35 -31.26
CA ALA A 304 -23.84 -31.72 -32.02
C ALA A 304 -25.07 -31.72 -31.12
N VAL A 305 -26.11 -30.96 -31.50
CA VAL A 305 -27.40 -30.93 -30.80
C VAL A 305 -28.53 -31.07 -31.83
N GLY A 306 -29.38 -32.07 -31.66
CA GLY A 306 -30.57 -32.22 -32.46
C GLY A 306 -30.34 -32.33 -33.99
N GLY A 307 -29.19 -32.93 -34.42
CA GLY A 307 -28.83 -33.03 -35.84
C GLY A 307 -28.07 -31.84 -36.43
N PHE A 308 -27.91 -30.75 -35.69
CA PHE A 308 -27.08 -29.62 -36.08
C PHE A 308 -25.65 -29.79 -35.54
N GLN A 309 -24.65 -29.79 -36.45
CA GLN A 309 -23.23 -29.86 -36.10
C GLN A 309 -22.62 -28.47 -36.13
N MET A 310 -22.23 -27.95 -34.96
CA MET A 310 -21.42 -26.74 -34.88
C MET A 310 -19.94 -27.11 -35.17
N PRO A 311 -19.28 -26.42 -36.12
CA PRO A 311 -17.86 -26.66 -36.38
C PRO A 311 -17.02 -26.20 -35.18
N ALA A 312 -15.83 -26.78 -35.03
CA ALA A 312 -14.84 -26.34 -34.05
C ALA A 312 -14.40 -24.91 -34.37
N VAL A 313 -14.46 -24.01 -33.36
CA VAL A 313 -14.06 -22.59 -33.46
C VAL A 313 -12.85 -22.35 -32.55
N PHE A 314 -11.67 -22.54 -33.12
CA PHE A 314 -10.43 -22.35 -32.35
C PHE A 314 -10.23 -20.91 -31.91
N GLY A 315 -9.80 -20.70 -30.65
CA GLY A 315 -9.56 -19.40 -30.07
C GLY A 315 -10.78 -18.78 -29.37
N LEU A 316 -11.94 -19.47 -29.37
CA LEU A 316 -13.16 -18.98 -28.70
C LEU A 316 -12.94 -18.73 -27.22
N THR A 317 -12.15 -19.55 -26.52
CA THR A 317 -11.78 -19.38 -25.11
C THR A 317 -11.04 -18.07 -24.87
N THR A 318 -10.11 -17.70 -25.75
CA THR A 318 -9.35 -16.44 -25.64
C THR A 318 -10.25 -15.23 -25.87
N VAL A 319 -11.14 -15.29 -26.87
CA VAL A 319 -12.12 -14.24 -27.15
C VAL A 319 -13.08 -14.07 -25.98
N ALA A 320 -13.64 -15.16 -25.45
CA ALA A 320 -14.56 -15.10 -24.31
C ALA A 320 -13.90 -14.51 -23.06
N LEU A 321 -12.64 -14.86 -22.79
CA LEU A 321 -11.89 -14.27 -21.68
C LEU A 321 -11.67 -12.78 -21.88
N SER A 322 -11.30 -12.36 -23.08
CA SER A 322 -11.11 -10.92 -23.40
C SER A 322 -12.41 -10.13 -23.27
N VAL A 323 -13.52 -10.68 -23.75
CA VAL A 323 -14.85 -10.08 -23.60
C VAL A 323 -15.27 -10.01 -22.14
N ALA A 324 -15.03 -11.08 -21.36
CA ALA A 324 -15.34 -11.08 -19.92
C ALA A 324 -14.56 -10.00 -19.17
N ILE A 325 -13.27 -9.81 -19.47
CA ILE A 325 -12.45 -8.75 -18.87
C ILE A 325 -13.02 -7.38 -19.22
N LEU A 326 -13.31 -7.13 -20.51
CA LEU A 326 -13.87 -5.85 -20.96
C LEU A 326 -15.21 -5.56 -20.30
N LEU A 327 -16.09 -6.55 -20.20
CA LEU A 327 -17.39 -6.44 -19.52
C LEU A 327 -17.22 -6.11 -18.03
N VAL A 328 -16.32 -6.77 -17.34
CA VAL A 328 -16.08 -6.50 -15.91
C VAL A 328 -15.51 -5.09 -15.73
N ILE A 329 -14.53 -4.68 -16.52
CA ILE A 329 -13.95 -3.33 -16.43
C ILE A 329 -15.02 -2.26 -16.71
N TRP A 330 -15.91 -2.50 -17.67
CA TRP A 330 -16.96 -1.56 -18.05
C TRP A 330 -18.08 -1.47 -17.01
N LEU A 331 -18.54 -2.62 -16.49
CA LEU A 331 -19.67 -2.68 -15.55
C LEU A 331 -19.25 -2.49 -14.08
N ARG A 332 -18.08 -2.99 -13.72
CA ARG A 332 -17.51 -2.96 -12.36
C ARG A 332 -16.00 -2.78 -12.38
N PRO A 333 -15.50 -1.55 -12.51
CA PRO A 333 -14.06 -1.28 -12.63
C PRO A 333 -13.23 -1.73 -11.42
N GLU A 334 -13.87 -1.93 -10.27
CA GLU A 334 -13.23 -2.48 -9.06
C GLU A 334 -13.23 -4.03 -9.02
N GLY A 335 -13.75 -4.71 -10.06
CA GLY A 335 -13.95 -6.16 -10.11
C GLY A 335 -15.22 -6.63 -9.40
N LEU A 336 -15.44 -7.94 -9.40
CA LEU A 336 -16.68 -8.54 -8.87
C LEU A 336 -16.90 -8.28 -7.38
N LEU A 337 -15.84 -8.35 -6.55
CA LEU A 337 -15.91 -8.16 -5.09
C LEU A 337 -15.55 -6.73 -4.63
N GLY A 338 -15.02 -5.87 -5.53
CA GLY A 338 -14.64 -4.50 -5.19
C GLY A 338 -13.58 -4.42 -4.11
N ARG A 339 -13.76 -3.49 -3.14
CA ARG A 339 -12.77 -3.18 -2.09
C ARG A 339 -12.93 -3.99 -0.81
N ARG A 340 -14.04 -4.70 -0.62
CA ARG A 340 -14.34 -5.43 0.62
C ARG A 340 -14.08 -6.91 0.46
N GLU A 341 -13.46 -7.50 1.49
CA GLU A 341 -13.34 -8.95 1.57
C GLU A 341 -14.73 -9.61 1.73
N LEU A 342 -14.81 -10.87 1.36
CA LEU A 342 -16.03 -11.66 1.49
C LEU A 342 -16.43 -11.72 2.96
N ARG A 343 -17.61 -11.22 3.32
CA ARG A 343 -18.06 -11.11 4.70
C ARG A 343 -19.49 -11.61 4.85
N VAL A 344 -19.71 -12.42 5.87
CA VAL A 344 -21.05 -12.80 6.33
C VAL A 344 -21.36 -12.01 7.59
N PRO A 345 -22.47 -11.24 7.62
CA PRO A 345 -22.90 -10.53 8.81
C PRO A 345 -23.07 -11.50 9.99
N GLY A 346 -22.57 -11.12 11.17
CA GLY A 346 -22.67 -11.95 12.39
C GLY A 346 -21.54 -12.95 12.61
N LEU A 347 -20.87 -13.44 11.56
CA LEU A 347 -19.79 -14.43 11.68
C LEU A 347 -18.60 -13.89 12.50
N GLY A 348 -18.29 -12.60 12.40
CA GLY A 348 -17.24 -11.95 13.17
C GLY A 348 -17.47 -11.98 14.68
N GLY A 349 -18.71 -12.00 15.14
CA GLY A 349 -19.07 -12.11 16.55
C GLY A 349 -18.68 -13.46 17.15
N LEU A 350 -18.84 -14.55 16.39
CA LEU A 350 -18.46 -15.90 16.82
C LEU A 350 -16.94 -16.02 17.06
N PHE A 351 -16.13 -15.31 16.29
CA PHE A 351 -14.66 -15.35 16.38
C PHE A 351 -14.07 -14.20 17.22
N ALA A 352 -14.89 -13.30 17.75
CA ALA A 352 -14.42 -12.17 18.56
C ALA A 352 -13.65 -12.62 19.84
N ALA A 353 -13.96 -13.80 20.37
CA ALA A 353 -13.27 -14.39 21.50
C ALA A 353 -11.80 -14.77 21.20
N PHE A 354 -11.49 -15.06 19.93
CA PHE A 354 -10.14 -15.43 19.48
C PHE A 354 -9.28 -14.22 19.06
N GLY A 355 -9.87 -13.01 19.10
CA GLY A 355 -9.11 -11.79 18.81
C GLY A 355 -8.09 -11.49 19.91
N PRO A 356 -6.97 -10.81 19.57
CA PRO A 356 -5.99 -10.41 20.57
C PRO A 356 -6.66 -9.55 21.65
N LYS A 357 -6.34 -9.83 22.92
CA LYS A 357 -6.77 -9.00 24.03
C LYS A 357 -6.29 -7.57 23.79
N ALA A 358 -7.19 -6.60 23.94
CA ALA A 358 -6.79 -5.19 23.87
C ALA A 358 -5.77 -4.95 25.00
N ALA A 359 -4.54 -4.62 24.62
CA ALA A 359 -3.58 -4.10 25.59
C ALA A 359 -4.09 -2.72 26.06
N PRO A 360 -3.94 -2.38 27.35
CA PRO A 360 -4.20 -1.02 27.79
C PRO A 360 -3.35 -0.08 26.94
N ALA A 361 -3.90 1.07 26.57
CA ALA A 361 -3.14 2.07 25.84
C ALA A 361 -1.91 2.46 26.70
N PRO A 362 -0.68 2.38 26.16
CA PRO A 362 0.47 2.88 26.88
C PRO A 362 0.24 4.34 27.18
N PRO A 363 0.75 4.85 28.31
CA PRO A 363 0.69 6.28 28.60
C PRO A 363 1.26 7.05 27.39
N VAL A 364 0.74 8.24 27.15
CA VAL A 364 1.26 9.11 26.08
C VAL A 364 2.74 9.32 26.36
N ALA A 365 3.60 8.86 25.47
CA ALA A 365 5.00 9.19 25.57
C ALA A 365 5.13 10.67 25.22
N VAL A 366 5.34 11.50 26.22
CA VAL A 366 5.74 12.90 25.99
C VAL A 366 7.17 12.82 25.48
N ARG A 367 7.36 13.13 24.20
CA ARG A 367 8.71 13.31 23.68
C ARG A 367 9.32 14.55 24.27
N GLU A 368 10.63 14.56 24.42
CA GLU A 368 11.35 15.77 24.75
C GLU A 368 10.98 16.84 23.72
N ALA A 369 10.54 18.00 24.22
CA ALA A 369 10.15 19.10 23.37
C ALA A 369 11.41 19.71 22.74
N VAL A 370 11.51 19.70 21.43
CA VAL A 370 12.68 20.15 20.67
C VAL A 370 12.34 21.35 19.79
N PRO A 371 13.23 22.36 19.67
CA PRO A 371 13.03 23.49 18.78
C PRO A 371 13.22 23.08 17.32
N LEU A 372 12.64 23.87 16.42
CA LEU A 372 12.93 23.83 14.98
C LEU A 372 13.63 25.14 14.61
N ASP A 373 14.91 25.07 14.24
CA ASP A 373 15.73 26.20 13.86
C ASP A 373 15.93 26.22 12.34
N VAL A 374 15.65 27.34 11.72
CA VAL A 374 15.79 27.56 10.27
C VAL A 374 16.74 28.72 10.04
N ALA A 375 17.84 28.49 9.32
CA ALA A 375 18.89 29.47 9.11
C ALA A 375 19.21 29.63 7.61
N GLY A 376 18.77 30.74 7.02
CA GLY A 376 19.08 31.13 5.65
C GLY A 376 18.60 30.17 4.56
N ILE A 377 17.50 29.43 4.81
CA ILE A 377 17.04 28.41 3.87
C ILE A 377 16.50 29.05 2.59
N SER A 378 16.94 28.56 1.43
CA SER A 378 16.57 29.09 0.12
C SER A 378 16.20 27.97 -0.85
N ARG A 379 15.26 28.29 -1.76
CA ARG A 379 14.88 27.41 -2.85
C ARG A 379 14.37 28.16 -4.06
N SER A 380 14.90 27.82 -5.23
CA SER A 380 14.51 28.37 -6.53
C SER A 380 13.89 27.30 -7.43
N PHE A 381 12.89 27.69 -8.22
CA PHE A 381 12.28 26.86 -9.25
C PHE A 381 12.33 27.64 -10.59
N ALA A 382 13.01 27.09 -11.57
CA ALA A 382 13.14 27.70 -12.91
C ALA A 382 13.53 29.20 -12.87
N GLY A 383 14.44 29.58 -11.95
CA GLY A 383 14.93 30.95 -11.79
C GLY A 383 14.08 31.84 -10.86
N LEU A 384 12.90 31.40 -10.43
CA LEU A 384 12.10 32.11 -9.42
C LEU A 384 12.50 31.64 -8.02
N LYS A 385 12.96 32.55 -7.17
CA LYS A 385 13.18 32.26 -5.74
C LYS A 385 11.83 32.13 -5.02
N ALA A 386 11.44 30.91 -4.71
CA ALA A 386 10.21 30.63 -3.96
C ALA A 386 10.40 30.80 -2.46
N VAL A 387 11.61 30.54 -1.94
CA VAL A 387 12.07 30.87 -0.58
C VAL A 387 13.45 31.51 -0.72
N ASP A 388 13.66 32.62 -0.05
CA ASP A 388 14.89 33.44 -0.11
C ASP A 388 15.40 33.73 1.31
N SER A 389 16.47 33.05 1.70
CA SER A 389 17.20 33.21 2.95
C SER A 389 16.31 33.24 4.21
N ALA A 390 15.24 32.44 4.24
CA ALA A 390 14.31 32.42 5.37
C ALA A 390 15.02 31.99 6.66
N THR A 391 14.92 32.81 7.70
CA THR A 391 15.54 32.57 9.01
C THR A 391 14.51 32.82 10.11
N PHE A 392 14.21 31.81 10.90
CA PHE A 392 13.33 31.86 12.08
C PHE A 392 13.50 30.61 12.93
N ASP A 393 12.98 30.65 14.14
CA ASP A 393 12.88 29.48 15.02
C ASP A 393 11.42 29.23 15.45
N VAL A 394 11.12 27.98 15.75
CA VAL A 394 9.87 27.55 16.38
C VAL A 394 10.22 26.96 17.74
N PRO A 395 9.89 27.66 18.84
CA PRO A 395 10.18 27.15 20.16
C PRO A 395 9.42 25.86 20.49
N PRO A 396 9.98 25.00 21.33
CA PRO A 396 9.33 23.75 21.72
C PRO A 396 8.05 24.01 22.54
N ALA A 397 7.07 23.14 22.42
CA ALA A 397 5.80 23.16 23.17
C ALA A 397 5.03 24.49 23.08
N THR A 398 5.20 25.24 21.99
CA THR A 398 4.49 26.50 21.73
C THR A 398 3.80 26.45 20.37
N VAL A 399 2.88 27.38 20.14
CA VAL A 399 2.23 27.54 18.82
C VAL A 399 2.86 28.76 18.13
N THR A 400 3.51 28.53 17.00
CA THR A 400 4.04 29.60 16.14
C THR A 400 3.19 29.68 14.87
N GLY A 401 2.63 30.85 14.56
CA GLY A 401 1.92 31.14 13.32
C GLY A 401 2.89 31.44 12.19
N LEU A 402 2.67 30.90 11.00
CA LEU A 402 3.38 31.29 9.78
C LEU A 402 2.37 31.85 8.79
N ILE A 403 2.34 33.17 8.65
CA ILE A 403 1.40 33.88 7.78
C ILE A 403 2.10 34.57 6.61
N GLY A 404 1.31 35.04 5.67
CA GLY A 404 1.77 35.79 4.50
C GLY A 404 0.77 35.69 3.35
N PRO A 405 0.86 36.59 2.36
CA PRO A 405 -0.03 36.58 1.20
C PRO A 405 0.07 35.28 0.37
N ASN A 406 -0.88 35.10 -0.54
CA ASN A 406 -0.84 33.96 -1.46
C ASN A 406 0.40 34.05 -2.37
N GLY A 407 1.10 32.93 -2.55
CA GLY A 407 2.36 32.89 -3.30
C GLY A 407 3.58 33.38 -2.51
N ALA A 408 3.47 33.71 -1.23
CA ALA A 408 4.60 34.16 -0.40
C ALA A 408 5.70 33.11 -0.16
N GLY A 409 5.46 31.81 -0.47
CA GLY A 409 6.43 30.74 -0.29
C GLY A 409 6.16 29.82 0.89
N LYS A 410 5.06 29.99 1.63
CA LYS A 410 4.70 29.20 2.83
C LYS A 410 4.73 27.69 2.60
N SER A 411 3.98 27.21 1.60
CA SER A 411 3.91 25.76 1.29
C SER A 411 5.26 25.21 0.81
N THR A 412 6.06 26.03 0.09
CA THR A 412 7.41 25.65 -0.31
C THR A 412 8.31 25.49 0.91
N LEU A 413 8.24 26.41 1.86
CA LEU A 413 8.99 26.35 3.11
C LEU A 413 8.65 25.09 3.90
N VAL A 414 7.36 24.78 4.09
CA VAL A 414 6.93 23.54 4.75
C VAL A 414 7.45 22.29 4.02
N ASN A 415 7.43 22.28 2.70
CA ASN A 415 7.97 21.17 1.90
C ASN A 415 9.49 21.01 2.06
N LEU A 416 10.23 22.10 2.26
CA LEU A 416 11.66 22.06 2.60
C LEU A 416 11.89 21.48 4.00
N LEU A 417 11.17 21.97 5.00
CA LEU A 417 11.29 21.54 6.40
C LEU A 417 10.90 20.06 6.60
N THR A 418 10.05 19.53 5.73
CA THR A 418 9.60 18.13 5.78
C THR A 418 10.28 17.23 4.76
N GLY A 419 11.35 17.70 4.08
CA GLY A 419 12.16 16.91 3.17
C GLY A 419 11.50 16.53 1.85
N GLN A 420 10.33 17.10 1.52
CA GLN A 420 9.67 16.90 0.20
C GLN A 420 10.48 17.59 -0.91
N PHE A 421 11.10 18.72 -0.59
CA PHE A 421 12.06 19.40 -1.46
C PHE A 421 13.39 19.53 -0.72
N ARG A 422 14.48 19.56 -1.47
CA ARG A 422 15.80 19.87 -0.93
C ARG A 422 16.02 21.38 -1.00
N ALA A 423 16.64 21.94 0.03
CA ALA A 423 17.11 23.32 -0.01
C ALA A 423 18.28 23.47 -0.97
N ASP A 424 18.38 24.63 -1.65
CA ASP A 424 19.55 24.99 -2.46
C ASP A 424 20.65 25.56 -1.55
N GLU A 425 20.26 26.33 -0.52
CA GLU A 425 21.15 26.96 0.45
C GLU A 425 20.52 26.95 1.86
N GLY A 426 21.33 27.20 2.86
CA GLY A 426 20.91 27.31 4.25
C GLY A 426 20.76 25.96 4.96
N ARG A 427 20.23 25.99 6.18
CA ARG A 427 20.09 24.79 7.05
C ARG A 427 18.79 24.84 7.85
N ALA A 428 18.23 23.67 8.09
CA ALA A 428 17.16 23.46 9.06
C ALA A 428 17.60 22.41 10.08
N ARG A 429 17.39 22.68 11.37
CA ARG A 429 17.69 21.77 12.47
C ARG A 429 16.44 21.48 13.28
N PHE A 430 16.26 20.23 13.65
CA PHE A 430 15.23 19.81 14.59
C PHE A 430 15.90 19.24 15.84
N GLY A 431 15.90 20.03 16.91
CA GLY A 431 16.82 19.83 18.02
C GLY A 431 18.28 19.92 17.57
N GLU A 432 19.07 18.90 17.90
CA GLU A 432 20.47 18.84 17.49
C GLU A 432 20.67 18.25 16.07
N THR A 433 19.63 17.70 15.46
CA THR A 433 19.72 16.99 14.17
C THR A 433 19.53 17.94 13.00
N ASP A 434 20.50 18.00 12.08
CA ASP A 434 20.35 18.68 10.79
C ASP A 434 19.41 17.85 9.88
N ILE A 435 18.26 18.43 9.54
CA ILE A 435 17.22 17.77 8.72
C ILE A 435 17.25 18.20 7.25
N THR A 436 18.14 19.11 6.87
CA THR A 436 18.16 19.78 5.54
C THR A 436 18.20 18.79 4.36
N ALA A 437 18.95 17.68 4.50
CA ALA A 437 19.12 16.69 3.46
C ALA A 437 18.40 15.35 3.72
N LEU A 438 17.67 15.25 4.83
CA LEU A 438 16.99 14.02 5.21
C LEU A 438 15.75 13.78 4.35
N SER A 439 15.42 12.50 4.17
CA SER A 439 14.17 12.09 3.50
C SER A 439 12.95 12.31 4.40
N PRO A 440 11.74 12.48 3.83
CA PRO A 440 10.53 12.73 4.62
C PRO A 440 10.30 11.69 5.70
N HIS A 441 10.48 10.40 5.39
CA HIS A 441 10.28 9.33 6.35
C HIS A 441 11.32 9.34 7.50
N ALA A 442 12.53 9.86 7.25
CA ALA A 442 13.54 10.01 8.29
C ALA A 442 13.20 11.17 9.23
N ILE A 443 12.75 12.31 8.67
CA ILE A 443 12.30 13.48 9.43
C ILE A 443 11.10 13.12 10.31
N ALA A 444 10.12 12.41 9.74
CA ALA A 444 8.96 11.93 10.47
C ALA A 444 9.33 11.06 11.68
N LYS A 445 10.36 10.22 11.56
CA LYS A 445 10.87 9.39 12.67
C LYS A 445 11.52 10.18 13.78
N LEU A 446 12.08 11.34 13.50
CA LEU A 446 12.59 12.25 14.52
C LEU A 446 11.45 12.85 15.37
N GLY A 447 10.22 12.84 14.86
CA GLY A 447 9.05 13.36 15.57
C GLY A 447 8.53 14.69 15.01
N LEU A 448 8.94 15.08 13.81
CA LEU A 448 8.35 16.18 13.07
C LEU A 448 7.27 15.62 12.14
N SER A 449 6.00 15.90 12.43
CA SER A 449 4.87 15.50 11.60
C SER A 449 4.25 16.68 10.86
N ARG A 450 3.43 16.41 9.84
CA ARG A 450 2.73 17.45 9.08
C ARG A 450 1.34 17.03 8.63
N THR A 451 0.45 18.00 8.46
CA THR A 451 -0.74 17.89 7.63
C THR A 451 -0.47 18.41 6.22
N PHE A 452 -1.40 18.21 5.31
CA PHE A 452 -1.32 18.69 3.93
C PHE A 452 -2.47 19.64 3.64
N GLN A 453 -2.22 20.71 2.89
CA GLN A 453 -3.23 21.65 2.45
C GLN A 453 -4.40 20.94 1.74
N ASN A 454 -4.10 20.04 0.82
CA ASN A 454 -5.08 19.11 0.26
C ASN A 454 -5.02 17.81 1.06
N LEU A 455 -6.14 17.40 1.63
CA LEU A 455 -6.25 16.16 2.41
C LEU A 455 -5.66 14.97 1.68
N ARG A 456 -4.60 14.38 2.24
CA ARG A 456 -3.93 13.20 1.70
C ARG A 456 -4.20 11.98 2.58
N LEU A 457 -5.48 11.67 2.72
CA LEU A 457 -5.91 10.45 3.41
C LEU A 457 -5.73 9.23 2.51
N PHE A 458 -5.61 8.08 3.15
CA PHE A 458 -5.61 6.80 2.45
C PHE A 458 -7.07 6.38 2.22
N ALA A 459 -7.57 6.69 1.05
CA ALA A 459 -8.98 6.55 0.65
C ALA A 459 -9.49 5.11 0.77
N ASN A 460 -8.64 4.15 0.43
CA ASN A 460 -8.95 2.72 0.47
C ASN A 460 -8.65 2.05 1.83
N LEU A 461 -8.31 2.84 2.85
CA LEU A 461 -8.16 2.39 4.23
C LEU A 461 -9.29 2.96 5.08
N THR A 462 -9.73 2.20 6.08
CA THR A 462 -10.70 2.68 7.06
C THR A 462 -10.06 3.74 7.97
N VAL A 463 -10.88 4.50 8.71
CA VAL A 463 -10.42 5.45 9.72
C VAL A 463 -9.40 4.79 10.65
N PHE A 464 -9.73 3.62 11.19
CA PHE A 464 -8.83 2.87 12.06
C PHE A 464 -7.51 2.50 11.38
N GLU A 465 -7.54 2.04 10.12
CA GLU A 465 -6.33 1.67 9.37
C GLU A 465 -5.47 2.89 9.04
N ASN A 466 -6.09 4.04 8.73
CA ASN A 466 -5.38 5.31 8.53
C ASN A 466 -4.57 5.70 9.76
N VAL A 467 -5.15 5.62 10.96
CA VAL A 467 -4.46 5.99 12.20
C VAL A 467 -3.47 4.90 12.62
N LEU A 468 -3.83 3.62 12.45
CA LEU A 468 -2.94 2.51 12.77
C LEU A 468 -1.66 2.55 11.95
N VAL A 469 -1.75 2.80 10.64
CA VAL A 469 -0.57 2.82 9.76
C VAL A 469 0.38 3.95 10.13
N ALA A 470 -0.13 5.08 10.61
CA ALA A 470 0.68 6.19 11.13
C ALA A 470 1.41 5.82 12.44
N ALA A 471 0.78 5.05 13.30
CA ALA A 471 1.38 4.61 14.56
C ALA A 471 2.47 3.52 14.38
N LEU A 472 2.36 2.69 13.34
CA LEU A 472 3.22 1.50 13.15
C LEU A 472 4.73 1.80 13.09
N PRO A 473 5.22 2.84 12.37
CA PRO A 473 6.64 3.16 12.33
C PRO A 473 7.23 3.63 13.65
N HIS A 474 6.38 4.13 14.56
CA HIS A 474 6.76 4.82 15.79
C HIS A 474 6.47 4.04 17.07
N ALA A 475 5.77 2.91 16.98
CA ALA A 475 5.44 2.07 18.13
C ALA A 475 6.41 0.88 18.26
N PRO A 476 6.71 0.41 19.48
CA PRO A 476 7.61 -0.71 19.70
C PRO A 476 7.07 -2.03 19.15
N ASN A 477 5.76 -2.18 19.09
CA ASN A 477 5.09 -3.34 18.54
C ASN A 477 3.68 -3.00 18.03
N ARG A 478 3.06 -3.97 17.33
CA ARG A 478 1.73 -3.78 16.74
C ARG A 478 0.62 -3.57 17.78
N ALA A 479 0.74 -4.17 18.95
CA ALA A 479 -0.26 -3.99 20.02
C ALA A 479 -0.25 -2.55 20.54
N ALA A 480 0.94 -1.99 20.76
CA ALA A 480 1.11 -0.58 21.14
C ALA A 480 0.61 0.37 20.04
N ALA A 481 0.95 0.11 18.76
CA ALA A 481 0.44 0.89 17.64
C ALA A 481 -1.09 0.90 17.58
N ARG A 482 -1.72 -0.26 17.81
CA ARG A 482 -3.17 -0.40 17.84
C ARG A 482 -3.80 0.38 18.99
N ALA A 483 -3.20 0.32 20.18
CA ALA A 483 -3.67 1.04 21.35
C ALA A 483 -3.55 2.58 21.14
N ARG A 484 -2.45 3.05 20.56
CA ARG A 484 -2.28 4.45 20.15
C ARG A 484 -3.36 4.88 19.16
N ALA A 485 -3.58 4.09 18.11
CA ALA A 485 -4.59 4.39 17.11
C ALA A 485 -5.99 4.55 17.71
N LEU A 486 -6.39 3.65 18.61
CA LEU A 486 -7.68 3.73 19.30
C LEU A 486 -7.80 4.97 20.17
N ARG A 487 -6.74 5.31 20.91
CA ARG A 487 -6.68 6.51 21.74
C ARG A 487 -6.89 7.80 20.93
N GLU A 488 -6.19 7.94 19.79
CA GLU A 488 -6.31 9.14 18.98
C GLU A 488 -7.65 9.25 18.23
N ILE A 489 -8.23 8.11 17.85
CA ILE A 489 -9.59 8.04 17.28
C ILE A 489 -10.62 8.53 18.31
N GLU A 490 -10.47 8.15 19.57
CA GLU A 490 -11.35 8.59 20.67
C GLU A 490 -11.16 10.07 20.97
N ALA A 491 -9.90 10.52 21.09
CA ALA A 491 -9.56 11.92 21.38
C ALA A 491 -10.14 12.91 20.35
N LEU A 492 -10.31 12.46 19.09
CA LEU A 492 -10.86 13.27 18.01
C LEU A 492 -12.31 12.93 17.64
N ASN A 493 -13.02 12.20 18.49
CA ASN A 493 -14.44 11.81 18.29
C ASN A 493 -14.69 11.12 16.94
N LEU A 494 -13.83 10.17 16.56
CA LEU A 494 -13.94 9.39 15.31
C LEU A 494 -14.32 7.92 15.60
N GLY A 495 -14.78 7.61 16.82
CA GLY A 495 -15.07 6.24 17.24
C GLY A 495 -16.18 5.58 16.45
N ALA A 496 -17.25 6.32 16.14
CA ALA A 496 -18.40 5.81 15.38
C ALA A 496 -18.00 5.45 13.94
N GLU A 497 -17.08 6.18 13.34
CA GLU A 497 -16.61 6.04 11.96
C GLU A 497 -15.40 5.13 11.82
N ALA A 498 -14.90 4.51 12.90
CA ALA A 498 -13.65 3.75 12.91
C ALA A 498 -13.58 2.63 11.83
N GLY A 499 -14.72 2.06 11.46
CA GLY A 499 -14.84 1.04 10.41
C GLY A 499 -15.16 1.58 9.01
N THR A 500 -15.37 2.87 8.86
CA THR A 500 -15.74 3.54 7.60
C THR A 500 -14.48 3.83 6.79
N PHE A 501 -14.55 3.71 5.45
CA PHE A 501 -13.45 4.15 4.58
C PHE A 501 -13.29 5.66 4.63
N ALA A 502 -12.05 6.13 4.52
CA ALA A 502 -11.74 7.55 4.67
C ALA A 502 -12.39 8.42 3.56
N ASP A 503 -12.60 7.89 2.36
CA ASP A 503 -13.28 8.59 1.26
C ASP A 503 -14.79 8.78 1.49
N ALA A 504 -15.41 7.99 2.36
CA ALA A 504 -16.82 8.09 2.70
C ALA A 504 -17.13 9.06 3.86
N LEU A 505 -16.09 9.67 4.47
CA LEU A 505 -16.26 10.59 5.59
C LEU A 505 -16.71 11.98 5.13
N PRO A 506 -17.52 12.72 5.93
CA PRO A 506 -17.71 14.15 5.80
C PRO A 506 -16.40 14.93 5.93
N TYR A 507 -16.34 16.14 5.35
CA TYR A 507 -15.10 16.91 5.28
C TYR A 507 -14.46 17.20 6.65
N GLY A 508 -15.23 17.66 7.65
CA GLY A 508 -14.74 17.92 8.99
C GLY A 508 -14.17 16.66 9.68
N ALA A 509 -14.80 15.48 9.46
CA ALA A 509 -14.27 14.21 9.97
C ALA A 509 -12.96 13.81 9.26
N ARG A 510 -12.81 14.12 7.95
CA ARG A 510 -11.55 13.89 7.24
C ARG A 510 -10.41 14.74 7.81
N LYS A 511 -10.67 16.02 8.14
CA LYS A 511 -9.67 16.89 8.79
C LYS A 511 -9.28 16.35 10.17
N ARG A 512 -10.25 15.96 10.99
CA ARG A 512 -9.95 15.32 12.29
C ARG A 512 -9.13 14.02 12.12
N LEU A 513 -9.41 13.23 11.09
CA LEU A 513 -8.63 12.02 10.79
C LEU A 513 -7.19 12.33 10.41
N GLU A 514 -6.93 13.40 9.67
CA GLU A 514 -5.58 13.85 9.34
C GLU A 514 -4.78 14.21 10.58
N ILE A 515 -5.40 14.93 11.51
CA ILE A 515 -4.79 15.27 12.82
C ILE A 515 -4.57 14.00 13.65
N ALA A 516 -5.53 13.08 13.69
CA ALA A 516 -5.39 11.81 14.41
C ALA A 516 -4.18 11.00 13.94
N ARG A 517 -3.90 11.01 12.63
CA ARG A 517 -2.70 10.36 12.07
C ARG A 517 -1.42 11.01 12.59
N CYS A 518 -1.36 12.34 12.60
CA CYS A 518 -0.20 13.06 13.12
C CYS A 518 0.03 12.75 14.61
N LEU A 519 -1.02 12.79 15.43
CA LEU A 519 -0.94 12.49 16.87
C LEU A 519 -0.54 11.04 17.17
N ALA A 520 -0.96 10.08 16.33
CA ALA A 520 -0.62 8.66 16.49
C ALA A 520 0.88 8.36 16.30
N MET A 521 1.62 9.29 15.68
CA MET A 521 3.08 9.24 15.60
C MET A 521 3.77 9.62 16.92
N GLU A 522 3.03 10.19 17.90
CA GLU A 522 3.57 10.83 19.11
C GLU A 522 4.67 11.83 18.75
N PRO A 523 4.32 12.88 18.00
CA PRO A 523 5.29 13.86 17.52
C PRO A 523 5.76 14.79 18.64
N ALA A 524 6.97 15.35 18.49
CA ALA A 524 7.42 16.50 19.29
C ALA A 524 6.94 17.83 18.70
N MET A 525 6.70 17.87 17.36
CA MET A 525 6.19 19.05 16.67
C MET A 525 5.30 18.65 15.48
N ILE A 526 4.24 19.43 15.23
CA ILE A 526 3.32 19.27 14.09
C ILE A 526 3.31 20.56 13.26
N LEU A 527 3.47 20.41 11.94
CA LEU A 527 3.25 21.47 10.97
C LEU A 527 1.83 21.34 10.45
N LEU A 528 0.96 22.29 10.78
CA LEU A 528 -0.44 22.32 10.36
C LEU A 528 -0.61 23.28 9.19
N ASP A 529 -1.00 22.76 8.02
CA ASP A 529 -1.19 23.55 6.79
C ASP A 529 -2.70 23.71 6.52
N GLU A 530 -3.23 24.91 6.80
CA GLU A 530 -4.65 25.30 6.69
C GLU A 530 -5.62 24.31 7.36
N PRO A 531 -5.47 24.04 8.67
CA PRO A 531 -6.27 23.01 9.34
C PRO A 531 -7.76 23.35 9.43
N ALA A 532 -8.12 24.65 9.47
CA ALA A 532 -9.49 25.13 9.57
C ALA A 532 -10.18 25.35 8.21
N ALA A 533 -9.45 25.26 7.09
CA ALA A 533 -10.00 25.53 5.77
C ALA A 533 -11.22 24.65 5.45
N GLY A 534 -12.35 25.29 5.06
CA GLY A 534 -13.59 24.63 4.68
C GLY A 534 -14.44 24.10 5.85
N MET A 535 -14.10 24.45 7.10
CA MET A 535 -14.90 24.19 8.30
C MET A 535 -15.86 25.36 8.57
N ASN A 536 -16.97 25.07 9.24
CA ASN A 536 -17.84 26.12 9.74
C ASN A 536 -17.27 26.77 11.01
N PRO A 537 -17.75 27.94 11.48
CA PRO A 537 -17.19 28.65 12.64
C PRO A 537 -17.20 27.84 13.94
N GLU A 538 -18.24 27.01 14.15
CA GLU A 538 -18.35 26.16 15.34
C GLU A 538 -17.30 25.03 15.31
N GLU A 539 -17.14 24.37 14.16
CA GLU A 539 -16.11 23.35 13.94
C GLU A 539 -14.68 23.92 14.08
N THR A 540 -14.46 25.15 13.58
CA THR A 540 -13.18 25.86 13.69
C THR A 540 -12.86 26.16 15.16
N SER A 541 -13.85 26.64 15.93
CA SER A 541 -13.67 26.89 17.36
C SER A 541 -13.39 25.62 18.17
N ASP A 542 -14.15 24.53 17.92
CA ASP A 542 -13.91 23.21 18.56
C ASP A 542 -12.50 22.68 18.23
N LEU A 543 -12.06 22.83 16.98
CA LEU A 543 -10.71 22.46 16.57
C LEU A 543 -9.64 23.28 17.30
N ALA A 544 -9.82 24.60 17.42
CA ALA A 544 -8.90 25.47 18.12
C ALA A 544 -8.72 25.05 19.58
N ASP A 545 -9.83 24.85 20.30
CA ASP A 545 -9.82 24.46 21.72
C ASP A 545 -9.11 23.10 21.92
N ARG A 546 -9.35 22.14 21.01
CA ARG A 546 -8.67 20.84 21.01
C ARG A 546 -7.17 20.95 20.74
N LEU A 547 -6.75 21.79 19.80
CA LEU A 547 -5.34 21.98 19.47
C LEU A 547 -4.60 22.59 20.67
N VAL A 548 -5.17 23.61 21.35
CA VAL A 548 -4.60 24.19 22.57
C VAL A 548 -4.47 23.13 23.66
N ALA A 549 -5.55 22.43 23.96
CA ALA A 549 -5.55 21.39 24.99
C ALA A 549 -4.52 20.27 24.71
N LEU A 550 -4.36 19.88 23.45
CA LEU A 550 -3.38 18.85 23.04
C LEU A 550 -1.94 19.36 23.16
N THR A 551 -1.69 20.61 22.78
CA THR A 551 -0.36 21.24 22.89
C THR A 551 0.07 21.29 24.34
N GLU A 552 -0.79 21.80 25.22
CA GLU A 552 -0.51 21.91 26.66
C GLU A 552 -0.36 20.53 27.33
N ALA A 553 -1.31 19.62 27.10
CA ALA A 553 -1.31 18.30 27.76
C ALA A 553 -0.15 17.39 27.32
N ARG A 554 0.35 17.56 26.08
CA ARG A 554 1.35 16.67 25.48
C ARG A 554 2.71 17.33 25.25
N GLY A 555 2.84 18.64 25.45
CA GLY A 555 4.09 19.38 25.19
C GLY A 555 4.49 19.40 23.71
N ILE A 556 3.52 19.39 22.79
CA ILE A 556 3.78 19.36 21.34
C ILE A 556 3.92 20.77 20.82
N GLY A 557 5.02 21.08 20.09
CA GLY A 557 5.14 22.33 19.34
C GLY A 557 4.27 22.33 18.09
N LEU A 558 3.68 23.47 17.74
CA LEU A 558 2.90 23.64 16.50
C LEU A 558 3.49 24.75 15.65
N LEU A 559 3.69 24.48 14.35
CA LEU A 559 3.85 25.50 13.32
C LEU A 559 2.55 25.57 12.53
N LEU A 560 1.75 26.62 12.75
CA LEU A 560 0.41 26.80 12.21
C LEU A 560 0.45 27.72 10.99
N ILE A 561 0.02 27.21 9.84
CA ILE A 561 -0.16 28.01 8.63
C ILE A 561 -1.65 28.11 8.36
N ASP A 562 -2.18 29.31 8.37
CA ASP A 562 -3.55 29.57 7.96
C ASP A 562 -3.67 30.98 7.34
N HIS A 563 -4.69 31.20 6.58
CA HIS A 563 -5.06 32.50 6.02
C HIS A 563 -6.10 33.23 6.89
N ASP A 564 -6.73 32.51 7.82
CA ASP A 564 -7.61 33.07 8.84
C ASP A 564 -6.79 33.66 9.98
N LEU A 565 -6.60 34.98 9.94
CA LEU A 565 -5.82 35.71 10.96
C LEU A 565 -6.46 35.65 12.34
N GLU A 566 -7.77 35.53 12.46
CA GLU A 566 -8.44 35.43 13.76
C GLU A 566 -8.10 34.07 14.41
N PHE A 567 -8.17 32.99 13.63
CA PHE A 567 -7.77 31.66 14.07
C PHE A 567 -6.29 31.59 14.47
N VAL A 568 -5.39 32.17 13.65
CA VAL A 568 -3.95 32.22 13.96
C VAL A 568 -3.67 33.02 15.22
N ASN A 569 -4.25 34.24 15.35
CA ASN A 569 -4.05 35.11 16.50
C ASN A 569 -4.55 34.49 17.82
N ARG A 570 -5.64 33.71 17.76
CA ARG A 570 -6.19 33.01 18.93
C ARG A 570 -5.25 31.93 19.45
N LEU A 571 -4.53 31.25 18.57
CA LEU A 571 -3.74 30.05 18.88
C LEU A 571 -2.26 30.35 19.10
N SER A 572 -1.70 31.32 18.41
CA SER A 572 -0.26 31.54 18.34
C SER A 572 0.29 32.40 19.47
N SER A 573 1.38 31.94 20.08
CA SER A 573 2.19 32.75 21.02
C SER A 573 3.17 33.66 20.26
N SER A 574 3.59 33.29 19.06
CA SER A 574 4.43 34.09 18.17
C SER A 574 4.01 33.89 16.73
N ILE A 575 4.25 34.88 15.87
CA ILE A 575 3.92 34.84 14.45
C ILE A 575 5.17 35.21 13.65
N VAL A 576 5.42 34.45 12.59
CA VAL A 576 6.42 34.71 11.56
C VAL A 576 5.68 35.08 10.25
N VAL A 577 6.04 36.22 9.68
CA VAL A 577 5.43 36.69 8.42
C VAL A 577 6.41 36.54 7.29
N ILE A 578 5.95 35.81 6.24
CA ILE A 578 6.72 35.61 5.02
C ILE A 578 6.09 36.36 3.84
N ASN A 579 6.89 37.04 3.06
CA ASN A 579 6.48 37.70 1.82
C ASN A 579 7.56 37.52 0.75
N ARG A 580 7.15 37.10 -0.47
CA ARG A 580 8.05 36.84 -1.60
C ARG A 580 9.25 35.96 -1.26
N GLY A 581 9.03 34.96 -0.43
CA GLY A 581 10.06 34.00 -0.02
C GLY A 581 10.90 34.40 1.18
N ALA A 582 10.86 35.65 1.62
CA ALA A 582 11.66 36.17 2.74
C ALA A 582 10.81 36.39 3.99
N VAL A 583 11.39 36.20 5.17
CA VAL A 583 10.78 36.58 6.45
C VAL A 583 10.88 38.11 6.59
N ILE A 584 9.74 38.78 6.71
CA ILE A 584 9.66 40.26 6.79
C ILE A 584 9.38 40.78 8.21
N ALA A 585 8.74 39.97 9.07
CA ALA A 585 8.47 40.34 10.46
C ALA A 585 8.37 39.09 11.33
N ARG A 586 8.63 39.28 12.65
CA ARG A 586 8.44 38.27 13.69
C ARG A 586 8.10 38.94 15.01
N GLY A 587 7.10 38.43 15.72
CA GLY A 587 6.68 39.00 17.02
C GLY A 587 5.44 38.31 17.57
N THR A 588 4.87 38.89 18.61
CA THR A 588 3.57 38.51 19.15
C THR A 588 2.45 38.87 18.19
N PRO A 589 1.25 38.28 18.29
CA PRO A 589 0.10 38.65 17.45
C PRO A 589 -0.21 40.16 17.48
N GLU A 590 -0.04 40.83 18.63
CA GLU A 590 -0.25 42.27 18.76
C GLU A 590 0.79 43.10 18.03
N GLU A 591 2.07 42.74 18.14
CA GLU A 591 3.16 43.42 17.43
C GLU A 591 2.98 43.31 15.91
N ILE A 592 2.66 42.09 15.39
CA ILE A 592 2.46 41.81 13.96
C ILE A 592 1.26 42.57 13.38
N ARG A 593 0.20 42.76 14.18
CA ARG A 593 -0.98 43.54 13.76
C ARG A 593 -0.66 45.01 13.45
N HIS A 594 0.33 45.56 14.10
CA HIS A 594 0.71 46.97 13.97
C HIS A 594 1.99 47.19 13.14
N ASP A 595 2.57 46.14 12.60
CA ASP A 595 3.80 46.22 11.79
C ASP A 595 3.49 46.77 10.39
N ASP A 596 4.13 47.89 10.04
CA ASP A 596 3.91 48.57 8.76
C ASP A 596 4.29 47.70 7.54
N ALA A 597 5.34 46.87 7.63
CA ALA A 597 5.77 45.99 6.58
C ALA A 597 4.76 44.85 6.32
N VAL A 598 4.11 44.38 7.40
CA VAL A 598 3.03 43.38 7.31
C VAL A 598 1.78 43.98 6.68
N ILE A 599 1.39 45.17 7.12
CA ILE A 599 0.24 45.89 6.57
C ILE A 599 0.44 46.16 5.07
N GLU A 600 1.63 46.64 4.67
CA GLU A 600 1.99 46.87 3.26
C GLU A 600 1.96 45.55 2.45
N ALA A 601 2.40 44.42 3.00
CA ALA A 601 2.44 43.14 2.34
C ALA A 601 1.01 42.58 2.03
N TYR A 602 0.02 42.85 2.87
CA TYR A 602 -1.36 42.38 2.72
C TYR A 602 -2.26 43.35 1.94
N ILE A 603 -2.12 44.66 2.16
CA ILE A 603 -3.00 45.68 1.55
C ILE A 603 -2.38 46.25 0.26
N GLY A 604 -1.06 46.11 0.09
CA GLY A 604 -0.32 46.74 -1.00
C GLY A 604 0.00 48.24 -0.69
N ARG A 605 0.98 48.81 -1.36
CA ARG A 605 1.27 50.23 -1.25
C ARG A 605 0.03 51.04 -1.63
N GLY A 606 -0.67 51.58 -0.65
CA GLY A 606 -1.66 52.60 -0.87
C GLY A 606 -0.99 53.75 -1.67
N ARG A 607 -1.54 54.09 -2.85
CA ARG A 607 -1.17 55.32 -3.53
C ARG A 607 -1.29 56.46 -2.49
N LYS A 608 -0.14 56.97 -2.00
CA LYS A 608 -0.11 58.30 -1.35
C LYS A 608 -0.68 59.26 -2.40
N THR A 609 -1.90 59.68 -2.23
CA THR A 609 -2.48 60.81 -2.94
C THR A 609 -1.65 62.02 -2.54
N GLU A 610 -0.71 62.42 -3.38
CA GLU A 610 -0.10 63.73 -3.33
C GLU A 610 -1.24 64.74 -3.58
N THR A 611 -1.82 65.21 -2.50
CA THR A 611 -2.60 66.46 -2.52
C THR A 611 -1.58 67.59 -2.67
N LYS A 612 -1.08 67.81 -3.92
CA LYS A 612 -0.51 69.10 -4.24
C LYS A 612 -1.63 70.11 -4.23
N GLY A 613 -1.57 70.97 -3.22
CA GLY A 613 -2.37 72.19 -3.16
C GLY A 613 -2.18 73.01 -4.42
N ALA A 614 -3.32 73.28 -5.06
CA ALA A 614 -3.51 74.37 -6.01
C ALA A 614 -4.15 75.52 -5.24
N MET A 615 -3.31 76.40 -4.71
CA MET A 615 -3.67 77.80 -4.41
C MET A 615 -2.53 78.65 -4.96
N ALA A 616 -2.73 79.27 -6.09
CA ALA A 616 -2.40 80.65 -6.46
C ALA A 616 -3.01 80.97 -7.84
#